data_f1dec97ed5c1616113f84cd0a5c3895e
#
_entry.id   f1dec97ed5c1616113f84cd0a5c3895e
#
_cell.length_a   1.000
_cell.length_b   1.000
_cell.length_c   1.000
_cell.angle_alpha   90.00
_cell.angle_beta   90.00
_cell.angle_gamma   90.00
#
_symmetry.space_group_name_H-M   'P 1'
#
loop_
_entity.id
_entity.type
_entity.pdbx_description
1 polymer ?
#
loop_
_entity_poly.entity_id
_entity_poly.type
_entity_poly.pdbx_seq_one_letter_code
_entity_poly.pdbx_strand_id
1 'polypeptide(L)'
;MKKYISALLAAAFSASTFAALESPITASTAIGTAETVNSQLIVRSLDGNNVELKIVGKDALLTSTQSGYAIDLEENTSLLIEYKGGLNITPENSGVSIRNGASMMVNRIVGDVKMAKVVVWGGTLTIRKENAFSYGDAGTTLMLVANGSYMVLDASQSFNKMDIRYNSKIKFSDGVTLNFKNIDISNSASKIDVVLEDFSNTNSICFGSASGLSLTDGVLTVSNGSKSVDYTFKDKAGETMKNLVLDAATNTLTLASIPEPSTYAAVFGALALGLALYRRRK
;
A
#
# COMPACT_ATOMS: atom_id res chain seq x y z
N MET A 1 -33.48 16.83 24.65
CA MET A 1 -33.01 15.66 25.41
C MET A 1 -32.27 14.73 24.52
N LYS A 2 -30.97 14.99 24.21
CA LYS A 2 -30.03 14.09 23.53
C LYS A 2 -28.61 14.58 23.84
N LYS A 3 -28.17 14.45 25.06
CA LYS A 3 -26.80 14.61 25.53
C LYS A 3 -26.64 13.58 26.64
N TYR A 4 -26.00 12.46 26.42
CA TYR A 4 -25.50 11.49 27.41
C TYR A 4 -25.36 10.09 26.78
N ILE A 5 -24.48 9.91 25.79
CA ILE A 5 -23.92 8.60 25.48
C ILE A 5 -22.50 8.81 24.87
N SER A 6 -21.65 9.56 25.51
CA SER A 6 -20.24 9.69 25.10
C SER A 6 -19.25 9.61 26.28
N ALA A 7 -19.69 9.13 27.42
CA ALA A 7 -18.88 9.18 28.66
C ALA A 7 -18.66 7.81 29.31
N LEU A 8 -18.86 6.70 28.64
CA LEU A 8 -18.74 5.38 29.28
C LEU A 8 -17.71 4.41 28.64
N LEU A 9 -16.82 4.89 27.79
CA LEU A 9 -15.73 4.04 27.25
C LEU A 9 -14.31 4.47 27.67
N ALA A 10 -14.19 5.44 28.57
CA ALA A 10 -12.92 5.97 29.06
C ALA A 10 -12.50 5.48 30.46
N ALA A 11 -13.20 4.54 31.06
CA ALA A 11 -13.01 4.20 32.47
C ALA A 11 -12.64 2.73 32.78
N ALA A 12 -11.96 2.05 31.87
CA ALA A 12 -11.46 0.68 32.11
C ALA A 12 -9.98 0.48 31.79
N PHE A 13 -9.18 1.53 31.68
CA PHE A 13 -7.72 1.38 31.69
C PHE A 13 -7.18 1.69 33.09
N SER A 14 -7.51 0.85 34.05
CA SER A 14 -6.73 0.75 35.28
C SER A 14 -5.36 0.18 34.95
N ALA A 15 -4.30 0.80 35.51
CA ALA A 15 -2.92 0.37 35.38
C ALA A 15 -2.76 -1.13 35.66
N SER A 16 -2.90 -1.96 34.64
CA SER A 16 -2.42 -3.33 34.68
C SER A 16 -0.91 -3.25 34.46
N THR A 17 -0.12 -3.78 35.36
CA THR A 17 1.27 -4.14 35.16
C THR A 17 1.30 -4.99 33.89
N PHE A 18 1.79 -4.41 32.78
CA PHE A 18 1.86 -5.13 31.52
C PHE A 18 2.84 -6.29 31.70
N ALA A 19 2.33 -7.51 31.60
CA ALA A 19 3.18 -8.66 31.37
C ALA A 19 3.94 -8.40 30.07
N ALA A 20 5.23 -8.74 30.02
CA ALA A 20 6.01 -8.65 28.79
C ALA A 20 5.23 -9.31 27.66
N LEU A 21 5.21 -8.70 26.47
CA LEU A 21 4.56 -9.27 25.30
C LEU A 21 5.14 -10.66 25.00
N GLU A 22 4.35 -11.69 25.25
CA GLU A 22 4.73 -13.07 24.97
C GLU A 22 4.27 -13.49 23.57
N SER A 23 5.08 -14.23 22.87
CA SER A 23 4.76 -14.81 21.57
C SER A 23 4.40 -16.31 21.76
N PRO A 24 3.33 -16.82 21.14
CA PRO A 24 2.38 -16.10 20.26
C PRO A 24 1.32 -15.29 21.02
N ILE A 25 0.89 -14.16 20.42
CA ILE A 25 -0.30 -13.41 20.86
C ILE A 25 -1.53 -14.13 20.32
N THR A 26 -2.35 -14.68 21.20
CA THR A 26 -3.56 -15.45 20.85
C THR A 26 -4.86 -14.78 21.30
N ALA A 27 -4.76 -13.63 21.94
CA ALA A 27 -5.90 -12.79 22.33
C ALA A 27 -5.64 -11.34 21.94
N SER A 28 -6.69 -10.60 21.62
CA SER A 28 -6.56 -9.20 21.22
C SER A 28 -5.87 -8.40 22.33
N THR A 29 -4.80 -7.70 21.94
CA THR A 29 -3.88 -7.02 22.85
C THR A 29 -3.64 -5.59 22.40
N ALA A 30 -3.67 -4.63 23.34
CA ALA A 30 -3.34 -3.24 23.06
C ALA A 30 -2.06 -2.83 23.79
N ILE A 31 -1.15 -2.18 23.06
CA ILE A 31 0.08 -1.57 23.56
C ILE A 31 -0.19 -0.08 23.73
N GLY A 32 -0.18 0.40 24.96
CA GLY A 32 -0.39 1.82 25.30
C GLY A 32 0.88 2.56 25.71
N THR A 33 1.97 1.85 25.95
CA THR A 33 3.28 2.35 26.38
C THR A 33 4.39 1.81 25.50
N ALA A 34 5.63 2.22 25.75
CA ALA A 34 6.77 1.68 25.03
C ALA A 34 7.08 0.23 25.45
N GLU A 35 7.15 -0.68 24.49
CA GLU A 35 7.44 -2.09 24.69
C GLU A 35 8.58 -2.51 23.76
N THR A 36 9.44 -3.41 24.25
CA THR A 36 10.54 -3.97 23.46
C THR A 36 10.48 -5.49 23.45
N VAL A 37 10.53 -6.06 22.24
CA VAL A 37 10.56 -7.51 22.03
C VAL A 37 11.86 -7.93 21.33
N ASN A 38 12.50 -8.99 21.80
CA ASN A 38 13.75 -9.51 21.28
C ASN A 38 13.58 -10.86 20.55
N SER A 39 12.32 -11.29 20.41
CA SER A 39 11.94 -12.52 19.69
C SER A 39 10.91 -12.18 18.61
N GLN A 40 10.69 -13.11 17.69
CA GLN A 40 9.60 -12.98 16.73
C GLN A 40 8.25 -12.91 17.45
N LEU A 41 7.48 -11.89 17.15
CA LEU A 41 6.13 -11.73 17.65
C LEU A 41 5.14 -12.34 16.64
N ILE A 42 4.54 -13.45 16.98
CA ILE A 42 3.54 -14.11 16.15
C ILE A 42 2.16 -13.73 16.69
N VAL A 43 1.29 -13.21 15.82
CA VAL A 43 -0.12 -12.97 16.13
C VAL A 43 -0.91 -14.10 15.49
N ARG A 44 -1.62 -14.90 16.29
CA ARG A 44 -2.28 -16.12 15.85
C ARG A 44 -3.68 -16.26 16.43
N SER A 45 -4.65 -16.59 15.58
CA SER A 45 -5.97 -17.05 16.01
C SER A 45 -5.95 -18.55 16.28
N LEU A 46 -6.43 -18.99 17.43
CA LEU A 46 -6.55 -20.41 17.78
C LEU A 46 -7.94 -20.99 17.51
N ASP A 47 -8.95 -20.13 17.46
CA ASP A 47 -10.37 -20.52 17.38
C ASP A 47 -11.08 -19.95 16.15
N GLY A 48 -10.31 -19.35 15.22
CA GLY A 48 -10.85 -18.70 14.03
C GLY A 48 -11.43 -17.30 14.27
N ASN A 49 -11.46 -16.82 15.53
CA ASN A 49 -11.86 -15.45 15.83
C ASN A 49 -10.73 -14.47 15.49
N ASN A 50 -11.11 -13.22 15.18
CA ASN A 50 -10.11 -12.20 14.89
C ASN A 50 -9.30 -11.83 16.13
N VAL A 51 -7.97 -11.94 16.04
CA VAL A 51 -7.03 -11.49 17.08
C VAL A 51 -6.34 -10.22 16.60
N GLU A 52 -6.50 -9.12 17.34
CA GLU A 52 -5.94 -7.82 17.00
C GLU A 52 -4.78 -7.44 17.93
N LEU A 53 -3.61 -7.12 17.35
CA LEU A 53 -2.53 -6.40 18.02
C LEU A 53 -2.68 -4.91 17.69
N LYS A 54 -2.94 -4.09 18.72
CA LYS A 54 -3.13 -2.66 18.57
C LYS A 54 -2.00 -1.88 19.23
N ILE A 55 -1.41 -0.92 18.51
CA ILE A 55 -0.45 0.04 19.05
C ILE A 55 -1.14 1.40 19.07
N VAL A 56 -1.51 1.89 20.26
CA VAL A 56 -2.38 3.05 20.40
C VAL A 56 -1.94 3.94 21.56
N GLY A 57 -1.76 5.22 21.29
CA GLY A 57 -1.42 6.24 22.29
C GLY A 57 -0.12 6.96 21.99
N LYS A 58 0.03 8.14 22.57
CA LYS A 58 1.20 9.02 22.34
C LYS A 58 2.53 8.38 22.74
N ASP A 59 2.50 7.56 23.79
CA ASP A 59 3.68 6.92 24.36
C ASP A 59 3.80 5.45 23.95
N ALA A 60 2.88 4.95 23.11
CA ALA A 60 2.88 3.60 22.60
C ALA A 60 3.91 3.44 21.50
N LEU A 61 4.95 2.68 21.75
CA LEU A 61 6.00 2.33 20.78
C LEU A 61 6.38 0.87 20.93
N LEU A 62 6.08 0.06 19.93
CA LEU A 62 6.58 -1.30 19.87
C LEU A 62 7.94 -1.30 19.16
N THR A 63 8.98 -1.67 19.88
CA THR A 63 10.34 -1.84 19.33
C THR A 63 10.67 -3.32 19.21
N SER A 64 11.17 -3.75 18.06
CA SER A 64 11.68 -5.09 17.85
C SER A 64 13.13 -5.07 17.39
N THR A 65 13.95 -5.92 18.02
CA THR A 65 15.35 -6.18 17.65
C THR A 65 15.51 -7.51 16.91
N GLN A 66 14.40 -8.19 16.64
CA GLN A 66 14.39 -9.47 15.94
C GLN A 66 14.67 -9.30 14.44
N SER A 67 15.59 -10.10 13.91
CA SER A 67 15.88 -10.15 12.47
C SER A 67 14.82 -10.96 11.70
N GLY A 68 14.69 -10.69 10.41
CA GLY A 68 13.76 -11.38 9.53
C GLY A 68 12.32 -10.86 9.64
N TYR A 69 11.36 -11.72 9.94
CA TYR A 69 9.97 -11.32 10.21
C TYR A 69 9.81 -11.06 11.70
N ALA A 70 10.03 -9.82 12.11
CA ALA A 70 9.93 -9.41 13.50
C ALA A 70 8.50 -9.54 14.03
N ILE A 71 7.50 -9.25 13.17
CA ILE A 71 6.08 -9.48 13.44
C ILE A 71 5.53 -10.34 12.30
N ASP A 72 4.86 -11.43 12.64
CA ASP A 72 4.22 -12.35 11.70
C ASP A 72 2.73 -12.44 12.04
N LEU A 73 1.90 -11.92 11.13
CA LEU A 73 0.45 -11.92 11.24
C LEU A 73 -0.08 -13.14 10.49
N GLU A 74 -0.64 -14.09 11.21
CA GLU A 74 -1.25 -15.30 10.66
C GLU A 74 -2.72 -15.06 10.27
N GLU A 75 -3.38 -16.06 9.72
CA GLU A 75 -4.79 -15.98 9.31
C GLU A 75 -5.71 -15.51 10.44
N ASN A 76 -6.71 -14.70 10.11
CA ASN A 76 -7.65 -14.08 11.05
C ASN A 76 -6.97 -13.22 12.12
N THR A 77 -5.89 -12.53 11.76
CA THR A 77 -5.23 -11.59 12.68
C THR A 77 -5.04 -10.21 12.07
N SER A 78 -4.85 -9.23 12.93
CA SER A 78 -4.61 -7.85 12.50
C SER A 78 -3.59 -7.13 13.36
N LEU A 79 -2.81 -6.23 12.73
CA LEU A 79 -2.00 -5.21 13.37
C LEU A 79 -2.58 -3.84 13.06
N LEU A 80 -2.99 -3.12 14.08
CA LEU A 80 -3.51 -1.76 13.95
C LEU A 80 -2.56 -0.78 14.64
N ILE A 81 -2.02 0.19 13.90
CA ILE A 81 -1.22 1.30 14.42
C ILE A 81 -2.05 2.57 14.30
N GLU A 82 -2.39 3.16 15.45
CA GLU A 82 -3.26 4.35 15.49
C GLU A 82 -2.93 5.29 16.66
N TYR A 83 -3.53 6.48 16.63
CA TYR A 83 -3.52 7.45 17.72
C TYR A 83 -2.14 7.81 18.26
N LYS A 84 -1.19 8.11 17.34
CA LYS A 84 0.23 8.41 17.62
C LYS A 84 1.07 7.22 18.07
N GLY A 85 0.52 6.01 18.10
CA GLY A 85 1.30 4.79 18.31
C GLY A 85 2.37 4.62 17.21
N GLY A 86 3.52 4.06 17.55
CA GLY A 86 4.65 3.86 16.66
C GLY A 86 5.13 2.42 16.63
N LEU A 87 5.85 2.07 15.58
CA LEU A 87 6.51 0.79 15.41
C LEU A 87 7.96 1.00 14.96
N ASN A 88 8.91 0.35 15.62
CA ASN A 88 10.32 0.46 15.29
C ASN A 88 10.96 -0.94 15.22
N ILE A 89 11.24 -1.42 14.01
CA ILE A 89 11.97 -2.68 13.78
C ILE A 89 13.37 -2.31 13.32
N THR A 90 14.36 -2.53 14.20
CA THR A 90 15.71 -1.99 14.05
C THR A 90 16.64 -2.79 13.14
N PRO A 91 16.61 -4.15 13.04
CA PRO A 91 17.58 -4.87 12.24
C PRO A 91 17.35 -4.69 10.73
N GLU A 92 18.45 -4.70 9.98
CA GLU A 92 18.41 -4.71 8.52
C GLU A 92 17.66 -5.95 8.00
N ASN A 93 16.98 -5.77 6.86
CA ASN A 93 16.15 -6.81 6.22
C ASN A 93 15.03 -7.37 7.11
N SER A 94 14.62 -6.63 8.14
CA SER A 94 13.56 -7.04 9.05
C SER A 94 12.28 -6.25 8.85
N GLY A 95 11.15 -6.85 9.20
CA GLY A 95 9.86 -6.20 9.00
C GLY A 95 8.67 -7.02 9.44
N VAL A 96 7.52 -6.67 8.88
CA VAL A 96 6.24 -7.31 9.15
C VAL A 96 5.87 -8.24 7.99
N SER A 97 5.39 -9.44 8.33
CA SER A 97 4.77 -10.40 7.42
C SER A 97 3.26 -10.40 7.62
N ILE A 98 2.49 -10.25 6.54
CA ILE A 98 1.03 -10.21 6.55
C ILE A 98 0.55 -11.40 5.70
N ARG A 99 0.14 -12.49 6.36
CA ARG A 99 -0.26 -13.72 5.68
C ARG A 99 -1.69 -13.67 5.17
N ASN A 100 -2.08 -14.68 4.41
CA ASN A 100 -3.44 -14.80 3.88
C ASN A 100 -4.48 -14.68 5.00
N GLY A 101 -5.53 -13.88 4.76
CA GLY A 101 -6.56 -13.60 5.77
C GLY A 101 -6.14 -12.66 6.90
N ALA A 102 -4.86 -12.24 6.96
CA ALA A 102 -4.39 -11.24 7.91
C ALA A 102 -4.43 -9.83 7.36
N SER A 103 -4.37 -8.82 8.24
CA SER A 103 -4.31 -7.42 7.84
C SER A 103 -3.36 -6.59 8.69
N MET A 104 -2.77 -5.56 8.09
CA MET A 104 -2.07 -4.48 8.77
C MET A 104 -2.67 -3.14 8.35
N MET A 105 -2.94 -2.28 9.32
CA MET A 105 -3.43 -0.93 9.06
C MET A 105 -2.55 0.11 9.76
N VAL A 106 -2.08 1.09 8.98
CA VAL A 106 -1.41 2.30 9.47
C VAL A 106 -2.37 3.46 9.31
N ASN A 107 -2.91 3.97 10.42
CA ASN A 107 -3.93 5.01 10.42
C ASN A 107 -3.32 6.41 10.20
N ARG A 108 -4.15 7.44 10.01
CA ARG A 108 -3.75 8.82 9.65
C ARG A 108 -2.89 9.49 10.72
N ILE A 109 -3.22 9.30 11.97
CA ILE A 109 -2.54 9.93 13.12
C ILE A 109 -1.72 8.86 13.84
N VAL A 110 -0.54 8.55 13.31
CA VAL A 110 0.40 7.61 13.92
C VAL A 110 1.75 8.26 14.17
N GLY A 111 2.53 7.68 15.06
CA GLY A 111 3.95 7.97 15.25
C GLY A 111 4.79 7.46 14.08
N ASP A 112 6.06 7.26 14.34
CA ASP A 112 6.99 6.69 13.36
C ASP A 112 6.73 5.20 13.16
N VAL A 113 6.73 4.76 11.90
CA VAL A 113 6.67 3.35 11.52
C VAL A 113 7.94 3.02 10.76
N LYS A 114 8.93 2.46 11.47
CA LYS A 114 10.28 2.19 10.96
C LYS A 114 10.48 0.70 10.76
N MET A 115 10.74 0.28 9.53
CA MET A 115 11.08 -1.11 9.19
C MET A 115 11.71 -1.20 7.80
N ALA A 116 12.61 -2.17 7.62
CA ALA A 116 13.27 -2.37 6.34
C ALA A 116 12.35 -2.97 5.27
N LYS A 117 11.34 -3.77 5.66
CA LYS A 117 10.41 -4.37 4.70
C LYS A 117 9.00 -4.57 5.27
N VAL A 118 8.01 -4.51 4.37
CA VAL A 118 6.64 -4.99 4.58
C VAL A 118 6.39 -6.08 3.54
N VAL A 119 6.00 -7.26 3.99
CA VAL A 119 5.80 -8.44 3.14
C VAL A 119 4.36 -8.91 3.22
N VAL A 120 3.66 -8.88 2.09
CA VAL A 120 2.25 -9.28 1.98
C VAL A 120 2.18 -10.64 1.28
N TRP A 121 1.79 -11.67 2.04
CA TRP A 121 1.62 -13.05 1.61
C TRP A 121 0.14 -13.39 1.41
N GLY A 122 -0.56 -12.65 0.54
CA GLY A 122 -1.99 -12.83 0.31
C GLY A 122 -2.89 -12.14 1.35
N GLY A 123 -2.32 -11.39 2.29
CA GLY A 123 -3.05 -10.58 3.25
C GLY A 123 -3.33 -9.16 2.71
N THR A 124 -3.75 -8.27 3.62
CA THR A 124 -4.12 -6.89 3.28
C THR A 124 -3.27 -5.87 4.04
N LEU A 125 -2.66 -4.93 3.31
CA LEU A 125 -1.98 -3.77 3.86
C LEU A 125 -2.79 -2.50 3.56
N THR A 126 -3.24 -1.77 4.58
CA THR A 126 -3.94 -0.49 4.44
C THR A 126 -3.10 0.65 4.98
N ILE A 127 -2.90 1.70 4.19
CA ILE A 127 -2.05 2.84 4.53
C ILE A 127 -2.85 4.13 4.38
N ARG A 128 -3.05 4.83 5.49
CA ARG A 128 -3.84 6.08 5.57
C ARG A 128 -3.00 7.31 5.88
N LYS A 129 -1.73 7.13 6.27
CA LYS A 129 -0.78 8.20 6.52
C LYS A 129 0.14 8.38 5.34
N GLU A 130 0.34 9.61 4.90
CA GLU A 130 1.31 9.94 3.87
C GLU A 130 2.73 9.56 4.31
N ASN A 131 3.49 8.91 3.42
CA ASN A 131 4.85 8.44 3.67
C ASN A 131 5.00 7.75 5.03
N ALA A 132 4.09 6.81 5.33
CA ALA A 132 3.96 6.17 6.63
C ALA A 132 5.22 5.41 7.07
N PHE A 133 5.95 4.84 6.10
CA PHE A 133 7.07 3.95 6.38
C PHE A 133 8.42 4.65 6.19
N SER A 134 9.34 4.38 7.10
CA SER A 134 10.73 4.85 6.99
C SER A 134 11.70 3.77 7.47
N TYR A 135 12.92 3.77 6.93
CA TYR A 135 14.02 2.92 7.41
C TYR A 135 15.36 3.54 6.99
N GLY A 136 15.92 4.42 7.82
CA GLY A 136 17.15 5.12 7.52
C GLY A 136 17.17 5.73 6.11
N ASP A 137 18.34 5.86 5.51
CA ASP A 137 18.50 6.35 4.14
C ASP A 137 18.10 5.31 3.08
N ALA A 138 18.10 4.03 3.45
CA ALA A 138 17.74 2.93 2.55
C ALA A 138 16.24 2.88 2.23
N GLY A 139 15.38 3.40 3.14
CA GLY A 139 13.93 3.33 2.99
C GLY A 139 13.36 1.91 3.11
N THR A 140 12.05 1.80 3.07
CA THR A 140 11.32 0.52 3.24
C THR A 140 11.08 -0.17 1.89
N THR A 141 11.27 -1.49 1.85
CA THR A 141 10.91 -2.34 0.70
C THR A 141 9.47 -2.85 0.86
N LEU A 142 8.65 -2.69 -0.19
CA LEU A 142 7.34 -3.32 -0.30
C LEU A 142 7.46 -4.61 -1.11
N MET A 143 6.93 -5.70 -0.57
CA MET A 143 6.94 -7.01 -1.20
C MET A 143 5.53 -7.59 -1.26
N LEU A 144 5.00 -7.83 -2.46
CA LEU A 144 3.74 -8.54 -2.71
C LEU A 144 4.08 -9.92 -3.26
N VAL A 145 4.12 -10.93 -2.38
CA VAL A 145 4.82 -12.19 -2.65
C VAL A 145 3.91 -13.41 -2.83
N ALA A 146 2.59 -13.23 -2.78
CA ALA A 146 1.62 -14.29 -3.04
C ALA A 146 0.44 -13.79 -3.85
N ASN A 147 -0.26 -14.71 -4.53
CA ASN A 147 -1.53 -14.40 -5.17
C ASN A 147 -2.54 -13.87 -4.14
N GLY A 148 -3.27 -12.83 -4.53
CA GLY A 148 -4.25 -12.21 -3.65
C GLY A 148 -3.68 -11.20 -2.65
N SER A 149 -2.36 -10.91 -2.69
CA SER A 149 -1.78 -9.79 -1.92
C SER A 149 -2.50 -8.50 -2.28
N TYR A 150 -2.97 -7.78 -1.26
CA TYR A 150 -3.80 -6.60 -1.45
C TYR A 150 -3.23 -5.40 -0.69
N MET A 151 -3.10 -4.28 -1.37
CA MET A 151 -2.69 -3.01 -0.78
C MET A 151 -3.77 -1.95 -0.99
N VAL A 152 -4.13 -1.22 0.05
CA VAL A 152 -5.08 -0.11 0.03
C VAL A 152 -4.34 1.17 0.39
N LEU A 153 -4.35 2.14 -0.52
CA LEU A 153 -3.67 3.42 -0.39
C LEU A 153 -4.70 4.55 -0.26
N ASP A 154 -4.89 5.03 0.96
CA ASP A 154 -5.68 6.24 1.24
C ASP A 154 -4.80 7.50 1.32
N ALA A 155 -3.48 7.36 1.15
CA ALA A 155 -2.51 8.45 1.13
C ALA A 155 -1.28 8.08 0.31
N SER A 156 -0.58 9.07 -0.24
CA SER A 156 0.62 8.88 -1.05
C SER A 156 1.74 8.22 -0.26
N GLN A 157 2.45 7.31 -0.92
CA GLN A 157 3.52 6.51 -0.32
C GLN A 157 4.78 6.53 -1.16
N SER A 158 5.91 6.47 -0.46
CA SER A 158 7.22 6.28 -1.09
C SER A 158 7.91 5.06 -0.47
N PHE A 159 8.31 4.13 -1.31
CA PHE A 159 9.09 2.95 -0.94
C PHE A 159 10.45 2.98 -1.63
N ASN A 160 11.46 2.40 -0.99
CA ASN A 160 12.76 2.24 -1.65
C ASN A 160 12.68 1.25 -2.82
N LYS A 161 11.99 0.14 -2.62
CA LYS A 161 11.93 -0.95 -3.59
C LYS A 161 10.53 -1.55 -3.67
N MET A 162 10.12 -1.90 -4.88
CA MET A 162 8.96 -2.74 -5.16
C MET A 162 9.43 -4.14 -5.58
N ASP A 163 8.87 -5.18 -4.97
CA ASP A 163 9.05 -6.59 -5.35
C ASP A 163 7.66 -7.24 -5.45
N ILE A 164 7.08 -7.27 -6.64
CA ILE A 164 5.81 -7.98 -6.91
C ILE A 164 6.15 -9.30 -7.59
N ARG A 165 5.82 -10.41 -6.95
CA ARG A 165 6.19 -11.75 -7.42
C ARG A 165 5.06 -12.50 -8.10
N TYR A 166 3.81 -12.22 -7.70
CA TYR A 166 2.60 -12.88 -8.18
C TYR A 166 1.45 -11.89 -8.32
N ASN A 167 0.32 -12.35 -8.85
CA ASN A 167 -0.85 -11.53 -9.06
C ASN A 167 -1.31 -10.83 -7.78
N SER A 168 -1.51 -9.54 -7.86
CA SER A 168 -1.74 -8.68 -6.72
C SER A 168 -2.77 -7.60 -7.03
N LYS A 169 -3.28 -6.96 -5.99
CA LYS A 169 -4.23 -5.84 -6.12
C LYS A 169 -3.73 -4.63 -5.38
N ILE A 170 -3.93 -3.46 -5.97
CA ILE A 170 -3.64 -2.16 -5.35
C ILE A 170 -4.87 -1.28 -5.54
N LYS A 171 -5.44 -0.84 -4.44
CA LYS A 171 -6.55 0.11 -4.45
C LYS A 171 -6.03 1.51 -4.13
N PHE A 172 -6.51 2.49 -4.89
CA PHE A 172 -6.15 3.90 -4.73
C PHE A 172 -7.35 4.71 -4.26
N SER A 173 -7.14 5.59 -3.28
CA SER A 173 -8.00 6.74 -3.10
C SER A 173 -7.63 7.84 -4.10
N ASP A 174 -8.51 8.80 -4.31
CA ASP A 174 -8.31 9.87 -5.28
C ASP A 174 -7.07 10.74 -4.96
N GLY A 175 -6.31 11.13 -5.98
CA GLY A 175 -5.12 11.97 -5.85
C GLY A 175 -3.88 11.30 -5.21
N VAL A 176 -3.90 9.98 -5.01
CA VAL A 176 -2.80 9.26 -4.37
C VAL A 176 -1.71 8.91 -5.37
N THR A 177 -0.45 9.14 -4.97
CA THR A 177 0.75 8.74 -5.71
C THR A 177 1.49 7.63 -4.98
N LEU A 178 1.91 6.61 -5.73
CA LEU A 178 2.75 5.52 -5.25
C LEU A 178 4.13 5.61 -5.89
N ASN A 179 5.16 5.91 -5.08
CA ASN A 179 6.52 6.07 -5.55
C ASN A 179 7.40 4.89 -5.15
N PHE A 180 8.22 4.41 -6.07
CA PHE A 180 9.30 3.46 -5.84
C PHE A 180 10.61 4.03 -6.39
N LYS A 181 11.70 3.91 -5.63
CA LYS A 181 13.02 4.25 -6.18
C LYS A 181 13.50 3.20 -7.17
N ASN A 182 13.22 1.91 -6.89
CA ASN A 182 13.67 0.77 -7.69
C ASN A 182 12.59 -0.31 -7.78
N ILE A 183 12.72 -1.18 -8.80
CA ILE A 183 11.92 -2.39 -8.96
C ILE A 183 12.87 -3.60 -8.87
N ASP A 184 12.51 -4.59 -8.05
CA ASP A 184 13.22 -5.87 -7.98
C ASP A 184 12.38 -6.95 -8.67
N ILE A 185 12.89 -7.47 -9.77
CA ILE A 185 12.24 -8.53 -10.54
C ILE A 185 12.92 -9.89 -10.38
N SER A 186 13.95 -10.01 -9.55
CA SER A 186 14.79 -11.21 -9.43
C SER A 186 13.98 -12.46 -9.11
N ASN A 187 12.98 -12.36 -8.23
CA ASN A 187 12.13 -13.45 -7.79
C ASN A 187 10.70 -13.42 -8.37
N SER A 188 10.38 -12.46 -9.23
CA SER A 188 9.06 -12.30 -9.83
C SER A 188 8.78 -13.38 -10.87
N ALA A 189 7.52 -13.79 -11.03
CA ALA A 189 7.07 -14.57 -12.18
C ALA A 189 7.28 -13.76 -13.47
N SER A 190 7.37 -14.42 -14.62
CA SER A 190 7.58 -13.72 -15.91
C SER A 190 6.38 -12.90 -16.36
N LYS A 191 5.18 -13.27 -15.90
CA LYS A 191 3.93 -12.55 -16.16
C LYS A 191 3.14 -12.41 -14.86
N ILE A 192 2.68 -11.21 -14.58
CA ILE A 192 1.99 -10.85 -13.33
C ILE A 192 0.82 -9.95 -13.68
N ASP A 193 -0.38 -10.29 -13.20
CA ASP A 193 -1.53 -9.41 -13.26
C ASP A 193 -1.56 -8.51 -12.01
N VAL A 194 -1.64 -7.20 -12.22
CA VAL A 194 -1.80 -6.22 -11.14
C VAL A 194 -3.12 -5.49 -11.33
N VAL A 195 -4.08 -5.76 -10.46
CA VAL A 195 -5.37 -5.06 -10.50
C VAL A 195 -5.24 -3.72 -9.80
N LEU A 196 -5.48 -2.63 -10.53
CA LEU A 196 -5.50 -1.26 -10.02
C LEU A 196 -6.97 -0.87 -9.78
N GLU A 197 -7.43 -1.03 -8.54
CA GLU A 197 -8.79 -0.66 -8.16
C GLU A 197 -8.88 0.86 -7.92
N ASP A 198 -9.91 1.50 -8.47
CA ASP A 198 -10.21 2.92 -8.33
C ASP A 198 -9.06 3.85 -8.79
N PHE A 199 -8.20 3.36 -9.72
CA PHE A 199 -7.12 4.15 -10.30
C PHE A 199 -7.69 5.15 -11.31
N SER A 200 -7.55 6.43 -11.02
CA SER A 200 -8.12 7.55 -11.79
C SER A 200 -7.01 8.39 -12.45
N ASN A 201 -7.38 9.41 -13.21
CA ASN A 201 -6.44 10.36 -13.84
C ASN A 201 -5.72 11.28 -12.83
N THR A 202 -6.12 11.27 -11.57
CA THR A 202 -5.46 11.99 -10.47
C THR A 202 -4.44 11.13 -9.75
N ASN A 203 -4.40 9.81 -10.01
CA ASN A 203 -3.46 8.88 -9.42
C ASN A 203 -2.22 8.68 -10.31
N SER A 204 -1.12 8.29 -9.69
CA SER A 204 0.10 7.97 -10.41
C SER A 204 0.93 6.89 -9.70
N ILE A 205 1.73 6.15 -10.49
CA ILE A 205 2.76 5.24 -10.00
C ILE A 205 4.09 5.68 -10.61
N CYS A 206 5.06 6.05 -9.78
CA CYS A 206 6.39 6.47 -10.22
C CYS A 206 7.43 5.40 -9.89
N PHE A 207 8.25 5.04 -10.88
CA PHE A 207 9.25 3.98 -10.77
C PHE A 207 10.70 4.52 -10.64
N GLY A 208 10.85 5.78 -10.31
CA GLY A 208 12.11 6.42 -9.95
C GLY A 208 13.25 6.16 -10.92
N SER A 209 14.30 5.49 -10.44
CA SER A 209 15.50 5.17 -11.23
C SER A 209 15.43 3.83 -11.95
N ALA A 210 14.28 3.19 -12.04
CA ALA A 210 14.13 1.93 -12.78
C ALA A 210 14.48 2.17 -14.26
N SER A 211 15.28 1.26 -14.82
CA SER A 211 15.65 1.26 -16.25
C SER A 211 14.98 0.10 -16.97
N GLY A 212 14.94 0.16 -18.30
CA GLY A 212 14.38 -0.92 -19.11
C GLY A 212 12.87 -1.04 -18.99
N LEU A 213 12.16 0.08 -18.75
CA LEU A 213 10.71 0.14 -18.73
C LEU A 213 10.15 0.38 -20.13
N SER A 214 9.14 -0.38 -20.52
CA SER A 214 8.33 -0.12 -21.70
C SER A 214 6.87 -0.46 -21.43
N LEU A 215 5.95 0.35 -21.95
CA LEU A 215 4.51 0.14 -21.79
C LEU A 215 3.87 -0.04 -23.17
N THR A 216 3.12 -1.14 -23.32
CA THR A 216 2.37 -1.43 -24.54
C THR A 216 1.02 -2.04 -24.17
N ASP A 217 -0.08 -1.44 -24.60
CA ASP A 217 -1.44 -1.97 -24.43
C ASP A 217 -1.77 -2.39 -22.97
N GLY A 218 -1.33 -1.59 -21.98
CA GLY A 218 -1.57 -1.86 -20.56
C GLY A 218 -0.63 -2.89 -19.93
N VAL A 219 0.41 -3.32 -20.65
CA VAL A 219 1.47 -4.20 -20.15
C VAL A 219 2.75 -3.40 -19.95
N LEU A 220 3.19 -3.28 -18.70
CA LEU A 220 4.49 -2.71 -18.37
C LEU A 220 5.54 -3.82 -18.34
N THR A 221 6.45 -3.81 -19.29
CA THR A 221 7.62 -4.68 -19.28
C THR A 221 8.75 -4.02 -18.52
N VAL A 222 9.31 -4.73 -17.55
CA VAL A 222 10.48 -4.33 -16.77
C VAL A 222 11.62 -5.29 -17.09
N SER A 223 12.77 -4.78 -17.54
CA SER A 223 13.93 -5.58 -17.88
C SER A 223 15.19 -5.08 -17.19
N ASN A 224 15.99 -5.99 -16.63
CA ASN A 224 17.31 -5.69 -16.06
C ASN A 224 18.49 -6.29 -16.88
N GLY A 225 18.23 -6.60 -18.14
CA GLY A 225 19.21 -7.19 -19.06
C GLY A 225 19.30 -8.72 -19.03
N SER A 226 19.13 -9.35 -17.88
CA SER A 226 19.14 -10.81 -17.72
C SER A 226 17.77 -11.44 -17.56
N LYS A 227 16.81 -10.65 -17.10
CA LYS A 227 15.43 -11.07 -16.85
C LYS A 227 14.46 -9.98 -17.31
N SER A 228 13.31 -10.40 -17.78
CA SER A 228 12.18 -9.53 -18.10
C SER A 228 10.92 -10.04 -17.43
N VAL A 229 10.09 -9.11 -16.93
CA VAL A 229 8.81 -9.38 -16.31
C VAL A 229 7.75 -8.46 -16.91
N ASP A 230 6.63 -9.04 -17.30
CA ASP A 230 5.47 -8.33 -17.82
C ASP A 230 4.42 -8.16 -16.73
N TYR A 231 4.17 -6.92 -16.34
CA TYR A 231 3.08 -6.55 -15.44
C TYR A 231 1.87 -6.11 -16.26
N THR A 232 0.84 -6.93 -16.33
CA THR A 232 -0.44 -6.57 -16.97
C THR A 232 -1.29 -5.81 -15.98
N PHE A 233 -1.52 -4.54 -16.22
CA PHE A 233 -2.42 -3.75 -15.39
C PHE A 233 -3.86 -3.95 -15.81
N LYS A 234 -4.69 -4.29 -14.84
CA LYS A 234 -6.13 -4.56 -15.00
C LYS A 234 -6.95 -3.63 -14.14
N ASP A 235 -8.13 -3.29 -14.58
CA ASP A 235 -9.13 -2.60 -13.75
C ASP A 235 -9.83 -3.56 -12.79
N LYS A 236 -10.75 -3.04 -11.99
CA LYS A 236 -11.55 -3.83 -11.03
C LYS A 236 -12.43 -4.91 -11.69
N ALA A 237 -12.80 -4.73 -12.96
CA ALA A 237 -13.55 -5.72 -13.72
C ALA A 237 -12.65 -6.83 -14.30
N GLY A 238 -11.32 -6.68 -14.19
CA GLY A 238 -10.33 -7.61 -14.72
C GLY A 238 -9.94 -7.32 -16.17
N GLU A 239 -10.40 -6.20 -16.73
CA GLU A 239 -10.06 -5.79 -18.10
C GLU A 239 -8.71 -5.08 -18.13
N THR A 240 -7.91 -5.35 -19.17
CA THR A 240 -6.60 -4.71 -19.33
C THR A 240 -6.74 -3.21 -19.58
N MET A 241 -6.04 -2.40 -18.80
CA MET A 241 -6.08 -0.94 -18.85
C MET A 241 -5.22 -0.38 -19.98
N LYS A 242 -5.72 -0.44 -21.23
CA LYS A 242 -4.99 0.01 -22.44
C LYS A 242 -4.79 1.53 -22.53
N ASN A 243 -5.48 2.29 -21.69
CA ASN A 243 -5.39 3.75 -21.62
C ASN A 243 -4.31 4.25 -20.62
N LEU A 244 -3.45 3.37 -20.13
CA LEU A 244 -2.29 3.76 -19.35
C LEU A 244 -1.23 4.42 -20.24
N VAL A 245 -0.54 5.40 -19.69
CA VAL A 245 0.56 6.13 -20.32
C VAL A 245 1.76 6.10 -19.39
N LEU A 246 2.94 5.78 -19.92
CA LEU A 246 4.22 5.89 -19.23
C LEU A 246 4.96 7.12 -19.74
N ASP A 247 5.17 8.10 -18.87
CA ASP A 247 6.10 9.20 -19.15
C ASP A 247 7.53 8.68 -18.97
N ALA A 248 8.25 8.51 -20.08
CA ALA A 248 9.62 8.00 -20.07
C ALA A 248 10.64 8.97 -19.44
N ALA A 249 10.33 10.26 -19.31
CA ALA A 249 11.23 11.23 -18.68
C ALA A 249 11.21 11.12 -17.16
N THR A 250 10.07 10.78 -16.60
CA THR A 250 9.84 10.69 -15.14
C THR A 250 9.61 9.26 -14.65
N ASN A 251 9.53 8.27 -15.55
CA ASN A 251 9.11 6.90 -15.27
C ASN A 251 7.77 6.83 -14.52
N THR A 252 6.83 7.70 -14.88
CA THR A 252 5.55 7.82 -14.20
C THR A 252 4.42 7.25 -15.05
N LEU A 253 3.69 6.31 -14.46
CA LEU A 253 2.50 5.69 -15.03
C LEU A 253 1.25 6.44 -14.58
N THR A 254 0.42 6.86 -15.54
CA THR A 254 -0.86 7.56 -15.32
C THR A 254 -1.91 7.04 -16.29
N LEU A 255 -3.17 7.45 -16.11
CA LEU A 255 -4.17 7.29 -17.16
C LEU A 255 -4.05 8.42 -18.20
N ALA A 256 -4.21 8.08 -19.48
CA ALA A 256 -4.37 9.08 -20.51
C ALA A 256 -5.59 9.96 -20.18
N SER A 257 -5.42 11.28 -20.27
CA SER A 257 -6.56 12.17 -20.16
C SER A 257 -7.48 11.96 -21.36
N ILE A 258 -8.67 11.45 -21.13
CA ILE A 258 -9.73 11.45 -22.15
C ILE A 258 -10.23 12.89 -22.23
N PRO A 259 -10.13 13.57 -23.41
CA PRO A 259 -10.69 14.91 -23.54
C PRO A 259 -12.17 14.86 -23.16
N GLU A 260 -12.58 15.80 -22.30
CA GLU A 260 -13.98 15.86 -21.87
C GLU A 260 -14.91 15.97 -23.09
N PRO A 261 -16.14 15.41 -23.02
CA PRO A 261 -17.13 15.53 -24.10
C PRO A 261 -17.37 16.99 -24.57
N SER A 262 -17.19 17.94 -23.63
CA SER A 262 -17.21 19.39 -23.94
C SER A 262 -16.12 19.82 -24.92
N THR A 263 -14.94 19.23 -24.86
CA THR A 263 -13.81 19.50 -25.78
C THR A 263 -14.15 19.00 -27.18
N TYR A 264 -14.71 17.80 -27.30
CA TYR A 264 -15.21 17.31 -28.61
C TYR A 264 -16.35 18.13 -29.14
N ALA A 265 -17.31 18.52 -28.29
CA ALA A 265 -18.42 19.38 -28.66
C ALA A 265 -17.93 20.76 -29.17
N ALA A 266 -16.91 21.34 -28.50
CA ALA A 266 -16.30 22.60 -28.92
C ALA A 266 -15.60 22.50 -30.30
N VAL A 267 -14.82 21.41 -30.50
CA VAL A 267 -14.12 21.15 -31.77
C VAL A 267 -15.13 20.89 -32.90
N PHE A 268 -16.12 20.05 -32.68
CA PHE A 268 -17.17 19.81 -33.69
C PHE A 268 -18.03 21.03 -33.93
N GLY A 269 -18.34 21.81 -32.89
CA GLY A 269 -19.04 23.09 -33.01
C GLY A 269 -18.28 24.12 -33.86
N ALA A 270 -16.96 24.26 -33.62
CA ALA A 270 -16.09 25.14 -34.40
C ALA A 270 -15.99 24.71 -35.89
N LEU A 271 -15.86 23.39 -36.14
CA LEU A 271 -15.86 22.84 -37.50
C LEU A 271 -17.20 23.09 -38.23
N ALA A 272 -18.32 22.88 -37.55
CA ALA A 272 -19.64 23.11 -38.10
C ALA A 272 -19.86 24.61 -38.46
N LEU A 273 -19.44 25.52 -37.55
CA LEU A 273 -19.48 26.97 -37.80
C LEU A 273 -18.57 27.37 -38.97
N GLY A 274 -17.36 26.81 -39.04
CA GLY A 274 -16.44 27.07 -40.16
C GLY A 274 -17.02 26.67 -41.51
N LEU A 275 -17.64 25.48 -41.56
CA LEU A 275 -18.32 24.99 -42.77
C LEU A 275 -19.54 25.85 -43.16
N ALA A 276 -20.33 26.30 -42.19
CA ALA A 276 -21.47 27.17 -42.43
C ALA A 276 -21.05 28.55 -42.98
N LEU A 277 -19.97 29.13 -42.42
CA LEU A 277 -19.40 30.39 -42.90
C LEU A 277 -18.80 30.27 -44.30
N TYR A 278 -18.14 29.14 -44.60
CA TYR A 278 -17.59 28.85 -45.93
C TYR A 278 -18.71 28.77 -47.00
N ARG A 279 -19.82 28.10 -46.68
CA ARG A 279 -20.98 27.98 -47.57
C ARG A 279 -21.69 29.32 -47.83
N ARG A 280 -21.65 30.28 -46.90
CA ARG A 280 -22.25 31.64 -47.09
C ARG A 280 -21.40 32.55 -47.97
N ARG A 281 -20.13 32.23 -48.22
CA ARG A 281 -19.23 33.03 -49.05
C ARG A 281 -19.18 32.59 -50.52
N LYS A 282 -19.85 31.47 -50.85
CA LYS A 282 -20.12 31.05 -52.23
C LYS A 282 -21.56 31.41 -52.62
#